data_c0657a2ff0c0475042f2073ee21e79f9
#
_entry.id   c0657a2ff0c0475042f2073ee21e79f9
#
_cell.length_a   1.000
_cell.length_b   1.000
_cell.length_c   1.000
_cell.angle_alpha   90.00
_cell.angle_beta   90.00
_cell.angle_gamma   90.00
#
_symmetry.space_group_name_H-M   'P 1'
#
loop_
_entity.id
_entity.type
_entity.pdbx_description
1 polymer ?
#
loop_
_entity_poly.entity_id
_entity_poly.type
_entity_poly.pdbx_seq_one_letter_code
_entity_poly.pdbx_strand_id
1 'polypeptide(L)'
;MAGKDKKRGDPVAVLRFPKKTGGKRRKKHKSSILHLKNGTCYLCMKLSGDYTYHWYLEEHHIFGGPNRVHSEAEGLKVYLCQKCHRGQNGVHANWEKMDFLHREGQKAYEKNHTRDQFIKLIGKNYLEE
;
A
#
# COMPACT_ATOMS: atom_id res chain seq x y z
N MET A 1 18.32 16.43 47.75
CA MET A 1 18.31 16.39 47.57
C MET A 1 18.30 16.16 46.91
N ALA A 2 18.47 16.05 47.02
CA ALA A 2 18.40 15.82 46.66
C ALA A 2 18.39 15.39 45.87
N GLY A 3 18.23 15.20 45.96
CA GLY A 3 18.06 14.81 45.60
C GLY A 3 18.05 14.44 44.76
N LYS A 4 17.71 14.35 44.77
CA LYS A 4 17.50 14.15 44.35
C LYS A 4 17.32 13.98 43.53
N ASP A 5 17.07 13.88 43.69
CA ASP A 5 16.75 13.80 43.25
C ASP A 5 16.73 13.68 42.39
N LYS A 6 16.51 13.49 42.59
CA LYS A 6 16.31 13.39 42.12
C LYS A 6 16.35 13.12 41.34
N LYS A 7 16.14 13.05 41.52
CA LYS A 7 15.97 12.85 41.07
C LYS A 7 15.82 12.51 40.39
N ARG A 8 15.55 12.29 40.64
CA ARG A 8 15.20 12.07 40.34
C ARG A 8 15.04 11.87 39.52
N GLY A 9 15.07 11.79 39.59
CA GLY A 9 14.69 11.68 39.19
C GLY A 9 14.55 11.51 38.21
N ASP A 10 14.35 11.53 38.19
CA ASP A 10 14.18 11.50 37.55
C ASP A 10 14.02 11.20 36.77
N PRO A 11 13.85 11.01 37.12
CA PRO A 11 13.52 10.74 36.50
C PRO A 11 13.38 10.48 35.56
N VAL A 12 13.08 10.37 35.67
CA VAL A 12 13.00 10.35 34.98
C VAL A 12 13.09 10.10 34.06
N ALA A 13 13.04 9.99 34.38
CA ALA A 13 13.17 9.88 33.73
C ALA A 13 13.24 9.53 32.97
N VAL A 14 12.96 9.34 33.19
CA VAL A 14 13.06 9.22 32.49
C VAL A 14 13.07 8.77 31.63
N LEU A 15 12.62 8.53 31.58
CA LEU A 15 12.68 8.27 30.79
C LEU A 15 12.97 8.28 29.81
N ARG A 16 12.79 8.21 29.94
CA ARG A 16 13.23 8.51 28.95
C ARG A 16 13.41 7.98 28.01
N PHE A 17 13.36 7.91 27.52
CA PHE A 17 13.65 7.64 26.43
C PHE A 17 14.20 7.73 25.58
N PRO A 18 14.34 7.38 25.78
CA PRO A 18 14.99 7.48 25.04
C PRO A 18 15.10 7.48 24.09
N LYS A 19 15.44 7.77 23.83
CA LYS A 19 15.78 8.01 22.90
C LYS A 19 16.07 7.53 21.92
N LYS A 20 15.89 7.44 21.30
CA LYS A 20 16.26 7.09 20.41
C LYS A 20 17.03 7.31 19.55
N THR A 21 17.15 7.58 19.59
CA THR A 21 18.33 7.91 18.91
C THR A 21 18.88 6.76 18.15
N GLY A 22 19.43 6.97 17.00
CA GLY A 22 19.89 5.90 16.15
C GLY A 22 18.80 4.92 15.80
N GLY A 23 17.58 5.22 16.20
CA GLY A 23 16.47 4.39 15.82
C GLY A 23 16.29 4.41 14.33
N LYS A 24 15.81 3.29 13.79
CA LYS A 24 15.54 3.24 12.37
C LYS A 24 14.46 4.24 12.02
N ARG A 25 14.69 4.99 10.97
CA ARG A 25 13.67 5.85 10.46
C ARG A 25 12.51 5.02 9.97
N ARG A 26 11.29 5.48 10.22
CA ARG A 26 10.12 4.84 9.65
C ARG A 26 10.20 4.91 8.15
N LYS A 27 9.97 3.79 7.50
CA LYS A 27 9.87 3.78 6.05
C LYS A 27 8.64 4.56 5.66
N LYS A 28 8.81 5.46 4.72
CA LYS A 28 7.67 6.14 4.15
C LYS A 28 6.97 5.19 3.20
N HIS A 29 5.66 5.14 3.33
CA HIS A 29 4.85 4.34 2.43
C HIS A 29 4.45 5.24 1.27
N LYS A 30 4.71 4.77 0.08
CA LYS A 30 4.38 5.53 -1.10
C LYS A 30 2.87 5.50 -1.34
N SER A 31 2.31 6.62 -1.75
CA SER A 31 0.91 6.68 -2.14
C SER A 31 0.71 5.88 -3.42
N SER A 32 -0.54 5.44 -3.65
CA SER A 32 -0.86 4.74 -4.89
C SER A 32 -0.56 5.63 -6.10
N ILE A 33 0.03 5.04 -7.12
CA ILE A 33 0.27 5.75 -8.37
C ILE A 33 -0.91 5.61 -9.34
N LEU A 34 -1.90 4.79 -8.98
CA LEU A 34 -3.07 4.58 -9.82
C LEU A 34 -4.32 5.26 -9.29
N HIS A 35 -4.44 5.42 -8.01
CA HIS A 35 -5.72 5.68 -7.39
C HIS A 35 -5.60 6.66 -6.25
N LEU A 36 -6.36 7.75 -6.32
CA LEU A 36 -6.40 8.71 -5.24
C LEU A 36 -7.23 8.14 -4.09
N LYS A 37 -6.76 8.38 -2.89
CA LYS A 37 -7.49 7.94 -1.70
C LYS A 37 -8.61 8.93 -1.41
N ASN A 38 -9.64 8.90 -2.22
CA ASN A 38 -10.73 9.87 -2.15
C ASN A 38 -12.08 9.23 -1.81
N GLY A 39 -12.05 8.00 -1.32
CA GLY A 39 -13.28 7.33 -0.92
C GLY A 39 -13.93 6.49 -2.00
N THR A 40 -13.41 6.49 -3.22
CA THR A 40 -13.95 5.64 -4.27
C THR A 40 -13.27 4.28 -4.26
N CYS A 41 -14.04 3.24 -4.58
CA CYS A 41 -13.49 1.91 -4.77
C CYS A 41 -12.98 1.80 -6.19
N TYR A 42 -11.73 1.39 -6.36
CA TYR A 42 -11.12 1.35 -7.68
C TYR A 42 -11.86 0.44 -8.64
N LEU A 43 -12.25 -0.76 -8.20
CA LEU A 43 -12.96 -1.70 -9.06
C LEU A 43 -14.39 -1.25 -9.36
N CYS A 44 -15.09 -0.71 -8.38
CA CYS A 44 -16.43 -0.18 -8.63
C CYS A 44 -16.36 0.94 -9.67
N MET A 45 -15.37 1.80 -9.52
CA MET A 45 -15.19 2.91 -10.44
C MET A 45 -14.84 2.44 -11.84
N LYS A 46 -13.88 1.53 -11.96
CA LYS A 46 -13.38 1.11 -13.27
C LYS A 46 -14.27 0.13 -13.98
N LEU A 47 -14.88 -0.78 -13.25
CA LEU A 47 -15.69 -1.83 -13.87
C LEU A 47 -17.16 -1.48 -13.97
N SER A 48 -17.67 -0.63 -13.10
CA SER A 48 -19.09 -0.31 -13.05
C SER A 48 -19.41 1.17 -13.20
N GLY A 49 -18.40 2.01 -13.28
CA GLY A 49 -18.62 3.44 -13.32
C GLY A 49 -19.25 3.98 -12.04
N ASP A 50 -19.09 3.29 -10.95
CA ASP A 50 -19.69 3.61 -9.67
C ASP A 50 -18.72 4.37 -8.81
N TYR A 51 -19.01 5.66 -8.60
CA TYR A 51 -18.15 6.56 -7.83
C TYR A 51 -18.68 6.81 -6.43
N THR A 52 -19.53 5.91 -5.93
CA THR A 52 -20.09 6.04 -4.59
C THR A 52 -18.99 6.17 -3.55
N TYR A 53 -19.16 7.09 -2.64
CA TYR A 53 -18.20 7.31 -1.57
C TYR A 53 -18.29 6.20 -0.52
N HIS A 54 -17.16 5.63 -0.15
CA HIS A 54 -17.06 4.66 0.92
C HIS A 54 -16.18 5.28 2.01
N TRP A 55 -16.70 5.39 3.21
CA TRP A 55 -15.89 5.93 4.29
C TRP A 55 -14.90 4.90 4.82
N TYR A 56 -15.03 3.64 4.41
CA TYR A 56 -14.07 2.60 4.75
C TYR A 56 -13.65 1.85 3.49
N LEU A 57 -12.36 1.88 3.21
CA LEU A 57 -11.78 1.17 2.07
C LEU A 57 -10.57 0.39 2.55
N GLU A 58 -10.32 -0.74 1.94
CA GLU A 58 -9.18 -1.57 2.25
C GLU A 58 -8.10 -1.37 1.22
N GLU A 59 -6.87 -1.25 1.69
CA GLU A 59 -5.74 -1.11 0.80
C GLU A 59 -5.37 -2.48 0.24
N HIS A 60 -5.32 -2.58 -1.08
CA HIS A 60 -4.99 -3.83 -1.75
C HIS A 60 -3.68 -3.63 -2.52
N HIS A 61 -2.69 -4.45 -2.20
CA HIS A 61 -1.43 -4.46 -2.93
C HIS A 61 -1.64 -5.27 -4.20
N ILE A 62 -1.41 -4.64 -5.35
CA ILE A 62 -1.72 -5.26 -6.63
C ILE A 62 -0.92 -6.53 -6.85
N PHE A 63 0.37 -6.48 -6.54
CA PHE A 63 1.24 -7.65 -6.66
C PHE A 63 1.54 -8.17 -5.26
N GLY A 64 0.99 -9.34 -4.96
CA GLY A 64 1.10 -9.92 -3.63
C GLY A 64 2.24 -10.88 -3.48
N GLY A 65 2.20 -11.69 -2.42
CA GLY A 65 3.23 -12.67 -2.15
C GLY A 65 4.60 -12.01 -2.03
N PRO A 66 5.61 -12.58 -2.69
CA PRO A 66 6.96 -12.01 -2.60
C PRO A 66 7.06 -10.60 -3.18
N ASN A 67 6.10 -10.21 -4.01
CA ASN A 67 6.11 -8.89 -4.64
C ASN A 67 5.36 -7.82 -3.85
N ARG A 68 4.81 -8.18 -2.71
CA ARG A 68 4.09 -7.22 -1.89
C ARG A 68 4.98 -6.04 -1.48
N VAL A 69 6.24 -6.34 -1.16
CA VAL A 69 7.18 -5.31 -0.76
C VAL A 69 7.42 -4.33 -1.91
N HIS A 70 7.42 -4.83 -3.14
CA HIS A 70 7.58 -3.97 -4.32
C HIS A 70 6.33 -3.15 -4.57
N SER A 71 5.15 -3.75 -4.36
CA SER A 71 3.90 -3.00 -4.47
C SER A 71 3.88 -1.84 -3.50
N GLU A 72 4.30 -2.09 -2.27
CA GLU A 72 4.32 -1.03 -1.27
C GLU A 72 5.34 0.06 -1.62
N ALA A 73 6.52 -0.34 -2.06
CA ALA A 73 7.58 0.61 -2.35
C ALA A 73 7.29 1.46 -3.57
N GLU A 74 6.60 0.90 -4.56
CA GLU A 74 6.35 1.59 -5.83
C GLU A 74 4.95 2.20 -5.93
N GLY A 75 4.13 2.04 -4.91
CA GLY A 75 2.78 2.57 -4.95
C GLY A 75 1.84 1.78 -5.85
N LEU A 76 2.10 0.49 -6.03
CA LEU A 76 1.27 -0.38 -6.85
C LEU A 76 0.17 -0.97 -6.00
N LYS A 77 -0.76 -0.13 -5.62
CA LYS A 77 -1.85 -0.51 -4.73
C LYS A 77 -3.07 0.33 -5.04
N VAL A 78 -4.23 -0.19 -4.69
CA VAL A 78 -5.49 0.49 -4.89
C VAL A 78 -6.33 0.35 -3.63
N TYR A 79 -7.39 1.14 -3.55
CA TYR A 79 -8.30 1.09 -2.40
C TYR A 79 -9.60 0.48 -2.87
N LEU A 80 -10.04 -0.57 -2.19
CA LEU A 80 -11.20 -1.34 -2.58
C LEU A 80 -12.21 -1.40 -1.44
N CYS A 81 -13.50 -1.38 -1.80
CA CYS A 81 -14.52 -1.63 -0.79
C CYS A 81 -14.44 -3.11 -0.39
N GLN A 82 -14.98 -3.42 0.78
CA GLN A 82 -14.89 -4.75 1.33
C GLN A 82 -15.43 -5.81 0.36
N LYS A 83 -16.53 -5.49 -0.32
CA LYS A 83 -17.13 -6.39 -1.28
C LYS A 83 -16.18 -6.70 -2.44
N CYS A 84 -15.53 -5.69 -3.00
CA CYS A 84 -14.61 -5.89 -4.12
C CYS A 84 -13.31 -6.53 -3.70
N HIS A 85 -12.92 -6.35 -2.46
CA HIS A 85 -11.66 -6.89 -1.98
C HIS A 85 -11.81 -8.32 -1.48
N ARG A 86 -12.77 -8.56 -0.58
CA ARG A 86 -12.91 -9.85 0.07
C ARG A 86 -14.27 -10.50 -0.13
N GLY A 87 -15.12 -9.91 -0.92
CA GLY A 87 -16.45 -10.47 -1.14
C GLY A 87 -16.41 -11.72 -2.01
N GLN A 88 -17.59 -12.28 -2.22
CA GLN A 88 -17.75 -13.52 -2.98
C GLN A 88 -17.17 -13.41 -4.38
N ASN A 89 -17.34 -12.25 -5.02
CA ASN A 89 -16.76 -11.97 -6.33
C ASN A 89 -15.68 -10.91 -6.24
N GLY A 90 -15.03 -10.82 -5.08
CA GLY A 90 -13.96 -9.88 -4.89
C GLY A 90 -12.68 -10.32 -5.58
N VAL A 91 -11.69 -9.44 -5.54
CA VAL A 91 -10.45 -9.66 -6.27
C VAL A 91 -9.73 -10.94 -5.86
N HIS A 92 -9.84 -11.33 -4.59
CA HIS A 92 -9.18 -12.55 -4.13
C HIS A 92 -9.91 -13.81 -4.52
N ALA A 93 -11.14 -13.70 -4.99
CA ALA A 93 -11.94 -14.85 -5.40
C ALA A 93 -12.25 -14.86 -6.90
N ASN A 94 -11.75 -13.87 -7.62
CA ASN A 94 -12.06 -13.72 -9.05
C ASN A 94 -10.77 -13.38 -9.80
N TRP A 95 -10.22 -14.37 -10.49
CA TRP A 95 -8.94 -14.19 -11.16
C TRP A 95 -8.99 -13.13 -12.26
N GLU A 96 -10.14 -12.92 -12.87
CA GLU A 96 -10.26 -11.91 -13.92
C GLU A 96 -10.07 -10.50 -13.36
N LYS A 97 -10.61 -10.28 -12.18
CA LYS A 97 -10.44 -9.00 -11.51
C LYS A 97 -8.99 -8.82 -11.04
N MET A 98 -8.39 -9.89 -10.55
CA MET A 98 -7.00 -9.87 -10.18
C MET A 98 -6.12 -9.55 -11.39
N ASP A 99 -6.38 -10.21 -12.52
CA ASP A 99 -5.63 -9.96 -13.73
C ASP A 99 -5.83 -8.54 -14.22
N PHE A 100 -7.05 -8.03 -14.13
CA PHE A 100 -7.33 -6.65 -14.50
C PHE A 100 -6.45 -5.69 -13.69
N LEU A 101 -6.36 -5.91 -12.38
CA LEU A 101 -5.53 -5.05 -11.53
C LEU A 101 -4.05 -5.20 -11.85
N HIS A 102 -3.59 -6.41 -12.14
CA HIS A 102 -2.19 -6.61 -12.53
C HIS A 102 -1.85 -5.79 -13.77
N ARG A 103 -2.75 -5.80 -14.75
CA ARG A 103 -2.55 -5.02 -15.97
C ARG A 103 -2.57 -3.52 -15.69
N GLU A 104 -3.51 -3.08 -14.88
CA GLU A 104 -3.60 -1.66 -14.52
C GLU A 104 -2.35 -1.21 -13.79
N GLY A 105 -1.85 -2.06 -12.88
CA GLY A 105 -0.64 -1.75 -12.15
C GLY A 105 0.56 -1.64 -13.07
N GLN A 106 0.70 -2.56 -13.99
CA GLN A 106 1.82 -2.52 -14.93
C GLN A 106 1.73 -1.29 -15.84
N LYS A 107 0.54 -0.97 -16.34
CA LYS A 107 0.37 0.22 -17.17
C LYS A 107 0.78 1.48 -16.42
N ALA A 108 0.40 1.58 -15.16
CA ALA A 108 0.74 2.74 -14.35
C ALA A 108 2.24 2.83 -14.13
N TYR A 109 2.86 1.71 -13.83
CA TYR A 109 4.30 1.66 -13.60
C TYR A 109 5.06 2.07 -14.87
N GLU A 110 4.60 1.62 -16.02
CA GLU A 110 5.28 1.87 -17.28
C GLU A 110 5.13 3.31 -17.77
N LYS A 111 4.35 4.13 -17.09
CA LYS A 111 4.31 5.55 -17.42
C LYS A 111 5.64 6.24 -17.13
N ASN A 112 6.38 5.73 -16.16
CA ASN A 112 7.65 6.32 -15.75
C ASN A 112 8.80 5.32 -15.75
N HIS A 113 8.56 4.10 -16.24
CA HIS A 113 9.57 3.05 -16.27
C HIS A 113 9.40 2.23 -17.52
N THR A 114 10.41 1.43 -17.84
CA THR A 114 10.33 0.56 -19.01
C THR A 114 9.69 -0.77 -18.64
N ARG A 115 9.25 -1.50 -19.67
CA ARG A 115 8.73 -2.85 -19.46
C ARG A 115 9.80 -3.77 -18.88
N ASP A 116 11.04 -3.63 -19.33
CA ASP A 116 12.12 -4.44 -18.80
C ASP A 116 12.30 -4.18 -17.31
N GLN A 117 12.17 -2.94 -16.89
CA GLN A 117 12.25 -2.61 -15.46
C GLN A 117 11.11 -3.25 -14.69
N PHE A 118 9.91 -3.25 -15.26
CA PHE A 118 8.78 -3.89 -14.60
C PHE A 118 9.00 -5.39 -14.46
N ILE A 119 9.44 -6.05 -15.54
CA ILE A 119 9.67 -7.48 -15.52
C ILE A 119 10.77 -7.83 -14.52
N LYS A 120 11.79 -6.99 -14.45
CA LYS A 120 12.87 -7.22 -13.50
C LYS A 120 12.39 -7.08 -12.07
N LEU A 121 11.49 -6.15 -11.83
CA LEU A 121 10.97 -5.91 -10.48
C LEU A 121 9.99 -6.98 -10.05
N ILE A 122 9.03 -7.29 -10.88
CA ILE A 122 7.89 -8.16 -10.55
C ILE A 122 8.10 -9.61 -11.01
N GLY A 123 8.76 -9.79 -12.13
CA GLY A 123 9.09 -11.11 -12.62
C GLY A 123 8.18 -11.65 -13.71
N LYS A 124 7.21 -10.85 -14.16
CA LYS A 124 6.28 -11.30 -15.18
C LYS A 124 5.71 -10.12 -15.94
N ASN A 125 5.34 -10.36 -17.19
CA ASN A 125 4.70 -9.36 -18.05
C ASN A 125 3.22 -9.69 -18.14
N TYR A 126 2.37 -8.76 -17.70
CA TYR A 126 0.92 -8.93 -17.72
C TYR A 126 0.26 -8.27 -18.91
N LEU A 127 1.01 -7.48 -19.67
CA LEU A 127 0.48 -6.74 -20.82
C LEU A 127 0.82 -7.41 -22.15
N GLU A 128 1.24 -8.63 -22.11
CA GLU A 128 1.62 -9.33 -23.30
C GLU A 128 0.43 -9.59 -24.20
N GLU A 129 0.64 -9.46 -25.51
CA GLU A 129 -0.39 -9.73 -26.48
C GLU A 129 -0.33 -11.13 -26.97
#